data_363347d821d1d41c90344fce7c0020c4
#
_entry.id   363347d821d1d41c90344fce7c0020c4
#
_cell.length_a   1.000
_cell.length_b   1.000
_cell.length_c   1.000
_cell.angle_alpha   90.00
_cell.angle_beta   90.00
_cell.angle_gamma   90.00
#
_symmetry.space_group_name_H-M   'P 1'
#
loop_
_entity.id
_entity.type
_entity.pdbx_description
1 polymer ?
#
loop_
_entity_poly.entity_id
_entity_poly.type
_entity_poly.pdbx_seq_one_letter_code
_entity_poly.pdbx_strand_id
1 'polypeptide(L)'
;MKKLFTSESVTEGHPDKICDQISDAVLDAILAQDPYARVACETCTTTGIVMVMGEVTTTADYHVDDIVREVVCDIGYDRANYGFDGHTCAVLTALHGQSPDIAMGVDDALEGRGVGDMDIGAGDQGMMFGFACDETPEMMPMPIALAHRITRRLSEARRNGELTWLRPDGKSQVTIEYDGDTPVRVDTVVVSVQHAPETSHEELSAAIIDKIICKAVPTELMDENTRFLINPTGRFTIGGPMGDSGLTGRKIIVDTYGGYARHGGGAFSGKDPTKGDRSAAYAARYIAKNIVAAGLAKRCEIELAYAIGVAHPVSLLVDTQGTGVISDEKLAQIVEKLFDLRPAGIIDMLNLRRPIYRQTAAFGHFGRTDIDLPWERVDKVDALRAAAQV
;
A
#
# COMPACT_ATOMS: atom_id res chain seq x y z
N MET A 1 -30.62 -2.45 2.86
CA MET A 1 -30.43 -3.92 2.78
C MET A 1 -29.15 -4.26 3.52
N LYS A 2 -29.25 -5.15 4.52
CA LYS A 2 -28.04 -5.58 5.25
C LYS A 2 -27.12 -6.39 4.35
N LYS A 3 -25.85 -6.00 4.31
CA LYS A 3 -24.77 -6.71 3.61
C LYS A 3 -23.54 -6.84 4.50
N LEU A 4 -22.74 -7.88 4.30
CA LEU A 4 -21.44 -8.04 4.94
C LEU A 4 -20.34 -7.75 3.92
N PHE A 5 -19.32 -7.02 4.35
CA PHE A 5 -18.11 -6.80 3.55
C PHE A 5 -16.86 -7.06 4.40
N THR A 6 -15.89 -7.71 3.80
CA THR A 6 -14.68 -8.19 4.49
C THR A 6 -13.43 -7.70 3.80
N SER A 7 -12.47 -7.20 4.58
CA SER A 7 -11.10 -6.92 4.14
C SER A 7 -10.08 -7.57 5.05
N GLU A 8 -8.90 -7.83 4.51
CA GLU A 8 -7.77 -8.38 5.26
C GLU A 8 -6.56 -7.46 5.24
N SER A 9 -5.68 -7.62 6.22
CA SER A 9 -4.37 -7.01 6.28
C SER A 9 -3.36 -7.98 6.87
N VAL A 10 -2.08 -7.71 6.65
CA VAL A 10 -0.97 -8.51 7.17
C VAL A 10 0.05 -7.64 7.88
N THR A 11 0.80 -8.25 8.80
CA THR A 11 1.89 -7.56 9.51
C THR A 11 3.12 -7.39 8.62
N GLU A 12 4.06 -6.58 9.09
CA GLU A 12 5.37 -6.34 8.46
C GLU A 12 6.20 -7.61 8.26
N GLY A 13 6.00 -8.64 9.09
CA GLY A 13 6.72 -9.92 9.04
C GLY A 13 6.06 -10.99 8.16
N HIS A 14 4.95 -10.70 7.50
CA HIS A 14 4.40 -11.59 6.48
C HIS A 14 5.38 -11.73 5.31
N PRO A 15 5.61 -12.93 4.73
CA PRO A 15 6.63 -13.14 3.69
C PRO A 15 6.54 -12.19 2.50
N ASP A 16 5.34 -11.96 1.96
CA ASP A 16 5.16 -11.01 0.85
C ASP A 16 5.51 -9.57 1.28
N LYS A 17 5.18 -9.17 2.52
CA LYS A 17 5.50 -7.82 3.00
C LYS A 17 6.97 -7.64 3.38
N ILE A 18 7.68 -8.70 3.73
CA ILE A 18 9.14 -8.67 3.81
C ILE A 18 9.73 -8.31 2.45
N CYS A 19 9.25 -8.96 1.38
CA CYS A 19 9.71 -8.70 0.02
C CYS A 19 9.40 -7.27 -0.44
N ASP A 20 8.20 -6.76 -0.17
CA ASP A 20 7.82 -5.38 -0.48
C ASP A 20 8.72 -4.38 0.24
N GLN A 21 9.00 -4.59 1.53
CA GLN A 21 9.87 -3.71 2.32
C GLN A 21 11.32 -3.74 1.84
N ILE A 22 11.84 -4.90 1.42
CA ILE A 22 13.19 -5.01 0.86
C ILE A 22 13.25 -4.26 -0.48
N SER A 23 12.32 -4.49 -1.38
CA SER A 23 12.28 -3.84 -2.68
C SER A 23 12.18 -2.31 -2.56
N ASP A 24 11.36 -1.80 -1.63
CA ASP A 24 11.26 -0.37 -1.37
C ASP A 24 12.47 0.19 -0.59
N ALA A 25 13.15 -0.60 0.24
CA ALA A 25 14.39 -0.17 0.88
C ALA A 25 15.53 -0.02 -0.13
N VAL A 26 15.63 -0.92 -1.11
CA VAL A 26 16.57 -0.79 -2.24
C VAL A 26 16.25 0.48 -3.05
N LEU A 27 14.99 0.72 -3.36
CA LEU A 27 14.55 1.93 -4.05
C LEU A 27 14.94 3.20 -3.26
N ASP A 28 14.64 3.25 -1.97
CA ASP A 28 14.94 4.42 -1.12
C ASP A 28 16.44 4.68 -1.00
N ALA A 29 17.26 3.64 -0.86
CA ALA A 29 18.72 3.76 -0.83
C ALA A 29 19.28 4.35 -2.13
N ILE A 30 18.70 4.01 -3.26
CA ILE A 30 19.08 4.54 -4.57
C ILE A 30 18.59 5.99 -4.71
N LEU A 31 17.31 6.29 -4.44
CA LEU A 31 16.75 7.63 -4.61
C LEU A 31 17.38 8.68 -3.70
N ALA A 32 17.91 8.27 -2.55
CA ALA A 32 18.64 9.15 -1.64
C ALA A 32 19.91 9.74 -2.27
N GLN A 33 20.49 9.06 -3.26
CA GLN A 33 21.73 9.45 -3.94
C GLN A 33 21.49 9.88 -5.41
N ASP A 34 20.51 9.25 -6.07
CA ASP A 34 20.16 9.45 -7.46
C ASP A 34 18.64 9.57 -7.62
N PRO A 35 18.06 10.78 -7.48
CA PRO A 35 16.61 11.00 -7.59
C PRO A 35 16.02 10.67 -8.97
N TYR A 36 16.87 10.54 -9.99
CA TYR A 36 16.45 10.25 -11.37
C TYR A 36 16.70 8.79 -11.78
N ALA A 37 17.12 7.94 -10.85
CA ALA A 37 17.30 6.52 -11.08
C ALA A 37 16.04 5.87 -11.66
N ARG A 38 16.24 4.85 -12.48
CA ARG A 38 15.20 3.96 -12.99
C ARG A 38 15.30 2.64 -12.24
N VAL A 39 14.25 2.31 -11.51
CA VAL A 39 14.24 1.13 -10.62
C VAL A 39 12.96 0.34 -10.82
N ALA A 40 13.13 -0.93 -11.10
CA ALA A 40 12.11 -1.97 -11.05
C ALA A 40 12.73 -3.15 -10.29
N CYS A 41 12.60 -3.14 -8.97
CA CYS A 41 13.24 -4.08 -8.07
C CYS A 41 12.20 -5.03 -7.47
N GLU A 42 12.38 -6.31 -7.68
CA GLU A 42 11.53 -7.37 -7.14
C GLU A 42 12.33 -8.25 -6.19
N THR A 43 11.65 -8.75 -5.18
CA THR A 43 12.24 -9.63 -4.17
C THR A 43 11.40 -10.90 -4.03
N CYS A 44 12.04 -12.03 -3.87
CA CYS A 44 11.39 -13.24 -3.39
C CYS A 44 12.14 -13.82 -2.19
N THR A 45 11.42 -14.49 -1.30
CA THR A 45 11.97 -15.14 -0.12
C THR A 45 11.30 -16.47 0.15
N THR A 46 12.05 -17.38 0.71
CA THR A 46 11.58 -18.66 1.27
C THR A 46 12.54 -19.06 2.38
N THR A 47 12.46 -20.31 2.87
CA THR A 47 13.30 -20.80 3.95
C THR A 47 14.78 -20.50 3.74
N GLY A 48 15.34 -19.62 4.57
CA GLY A 48 16.78 -19.33 4.63
C GLY A 48 17.36 -18.53 3.46
N ILE A 49 16.53 -18.01 2.52
CA ILE A 49 17.01 -17.31 1.32
C ILE A 49 16.18 -16.07 0.99
N VAL A 50 16.86 -15.04 0.54
CA VAL A 50 16.27 -13.85 -0.12
C VAL A 50 16.94 -13.70 -1.48
N MET A 51 16.16 -13.50 -2.53
CA MET A 51 16.65 -13.16 -3.85
C MET A 51 16.08 -11.81 -4.29
N VAL A 52 16.95 -10.87 -4.66
CA VAL A 52 16.60 -9.54 -5.19
C VAL A 52 16.96 -9.50 -6.67
N MET A 53 15.99 -9.17 -7.52
CA MET A 53 16.13 -9.21 -8.97
C MET A 53 15.43 -8.02 -9.62
N GLY A 54 15.70 -7.79 -10.90
CA GLY A 54 15.03 -6.74 -11.69
C GLY A 54 16.00 -5.83 -12.43
N GLU A 55 15.48 -4.68 -12.87
CA GLU A 55 16.18 -3.71 -13.68
C GLU A 55 16.47 -2.43 -12.89
N VAL A 56 17.73 -2.04 -12.82
CA VAL A 56 18.19 -0.82 -12.14
C VAL A 56 19.18 -0.08 -13.00
N THR A 57 18.88 1.17 -13.33
CA THR A 57 19.82 2.11 -13.95
C THR A 57 20.02 3.28 -13.01
N THR A 58 21.20 3.41 -12.45
CA THR A 58 21.52 4.44 -11.44
C THR A 58 23.01 4.72 -11.39
N THR A 59 23.35 5.89 -10.85
CA THR A 59 24.71 6.30 -10.47
C THR A 59 24.97 6.10 -8.97
N ALA A 60 23.98 5.68 -8.19
CA ALA A 60 24.12 5.45 -6.77
C ALA A 60 25.00 4.25 -6.46
N ASP A 61 25.72 4.33 -5.34
CA ASP A 61 26.46 3.20 -4.75
C ASP A 61 25.64 2.61 -3.61
N TYR A 62 25.25 1.33 -3.72
CA TYR A 62 24.41 0.65 -2.73
C TYR A 62 24.74 -0.84 -2.66
N HIS A 63 24.57 -1.40 -1.46
CA HIS A 63 24.85 -2.80 -1.20
C HIS A 63 23.57 -3.56 -0.83
N VAL A 64 23.08 -4.35 -1.77
CA VAL A 64 21.81 -5.11 -1.60
C VAL A 64 21.87 -6.05 -0.39
N ASP A 65 22.99 -6.71 -0.15
CA ASP A 65 23.15 -7.65 0.98
C ASP A 65 22.93 -6.94 2.33
N ASP A 66 23.52 -5.77 2.50
CA ASP A 66 23.40 -4.99 3.73
C ASP A 66 21.97 -4.51 3.94
N ILE A 67 21.32 -4.01 2.87
CA ILE A 67 19.93 -3.53 2.89
C ILE A 67 18.97 -4.67 3.28
N VAL A 68 19.13 -5.85 2.67
CA VAL A 68 18.30 -7.02 2.97
C VAL A 68 18.43 -7.40 4.44
N ARG A 69 19.67 -7.51 4.96
CA ARG A 69 19.91 -7.88 6.35
C ARG A 69 19.33 -6.87 7.33
N GLU A 70 19.54 -5.59 7.07
CA GLU A 70 18.97 -4.52 7.89
C GLU A 70 17.45 -4.62 7.94
N VAL A 71 16.77 -4.73 6.79
CA VAL A 71 15.31 -4.82 6.72
C VAL A 71 14.78 -6.05 7.46
N VAL A 72 15.36 -7.22 7.23
CA VAL A 72 14.93 -8.48 7.84
C VAL A 72 15.11 -8.45 9.36
N CYS A 73 16.25 -7.94 9.85
CA CYS A 73 16.51 -7.79 11.28
C CYS A 73 15.59 -6.74 11.93
N ASP A 74 15.36 -5.58 11.26
CA ASP A 74 14.45 -4.54 11.76
C ASP A 74 13.01 -5.05 11.88
N ILE A 75 12.53 -5.87 10.95
CA ILE A 75 11.23 -6.54 11.04
C ILE A 75 11.15 -7.44 12.29
N GLY A 76 12.27 -7.97 12.76
CA GLY A 76 12.38 -8.81 13.96
C GLY A 76 12.72 -10.27 13.68
N TYR A 77 13.17 -10.60 12.48
CA TYR A 77 13.78 -11.88 12.16
C TYR A 77 15.31 -11.78 12.35
N ASP A 78 15.73 -11.69 13.60
CA ASP A 78 17.11 -11.44 14.04
C ASP A 78 17.75 -12.65 14.73
N ARG A 79 17.11 -13.82 14.67
CA ARG A 79 17.57 -15.04 15.33
C ARG A 79 16.98 -16.32 14.74
N ALA A 80 17.80 -17.35 14.69
CA ALA A 80 17.48 -18.61 14.02
C ALA A 80 16.24 -19.35 14.58
N ASN A 81 15.93 -19.20 15.89
CA ASN A 81 14.77 -19.85 16.49
C ASN A 81 13.41 -19.26 16.08
N TYR A 82 13.39 -18.17 15.29
CA TYR A 82 12.19 -17.63 14.66
C TYR A 82 11.92 -18.25 13.27
N GLY A 83 12.81 -19.17 12.84
CA GLY A 83 12.71 -19.85 11.56
C GLY A 83 13.29 -19.08 10.37
N PHE A 84 13.62 -17.80 10.56
CA PHE A 84 14.30 -16.94 9.61
C PHE A 84 15.22 -15.99 10.36
N ASP A 85 16.39 -15.67 9.78
CA ASP A 85 17.40 -14.87 10.46
C ASP A 85 18.16 -14.02 9.43
N GLY A 86 18.01 -12.69 9.52
CA GLY A 86 18.66 -11.74 8.64
C GLY A 86 20.18 -11.75 8.70
N HIS A 87 20.78 -12.20 9.82
CA HIS A 87 22.24 -12.32 9.94
C HIS A 87 22.81 -13.50 9.16
N THR A 88 22.03 -14.55 8.93
CA THR A 88 22.52 -15.83 8.39
C THR A 88 21.83 -16.30 7.11
N CYS A 89 20.75 -15.66 6.69
CA CYS A 89 20.07 -16.02 5.43
C CYS A 89 21.00 -15.81 4.23
N ALA A 90 20.83 -16.63 3.20
CA ALA A 90 21.48 -16.43 1.92
C ALA A 90 20.84 -15.26 1.19
N VAL A 91 21.64 -14.34 0.65
CA VAL A 91 21.19 -13.24 -0.20
C VAL A 91 21.72 -13.46 -1.60
N LEU A 92 20.83 -13.53 -2.58
CA LEU A 92 21.16 -13.62 -4.00
C LEU A 92 20.74 -12.35 -4.70
N THR A 93 21.54 -11.89 -5.65
CA THR A 93 21.28 -10.68 -6.42
C THR A 93 21.33 -10.97 -7.91
N ALA A 94 20.29 -10.55 -8.66
CA ALA A 94 20.20 -10.65 -10.11
C ALA A 94 19.62 -9.32 -10.65
N LEU A 95 20.36 -8.22 -10.44
CA LEU A 95 20.01 -6.88 -10.94
C LEU A 95 20.87 -6.55 -12.17
N HIS A 96 20.24 -5.95 -13.18
CA HIS A 96 20.89 -5.52 -14.43
C HIS A 96 20.32 -4.20 -14.93
N GLY A 97 20.98 -3.57 -15.91
CA GLY A 97 20.51 -2.30 -16.49
C GLY A 97 19.22 -2.45 -17.28
N GLN A 98 18.40 -1.40 -17.34
CA GLN A 98 17.17 -1.37 -18.13
C GLN A 98 17.46 -1.56 -19.62
N SER A 99 16.53 -2.21 -20.35
CA SER A 99 16.59 -2.36 -21.81
C SER A 99 16.62 -0.98 -22.51
N PRO A 100 17.56 -0.76 -23.45
CA PRO A 100 17.61 0.48 -24.24
C PRO A 100 16.33 0.75 -25.03
N ASP A 101 15.61 -0.29 -25.48
CA ASP A 101 14.38 -0.14 -26.26
C ASP A 101 13.23 0.43 -25.41
N ILE A 102 13.16 0.05 -24.14
CA ILE A 102 12.19 0.60 -23.19
C ILE A 102 12.55 2.05 -22.86
N ALA A 103 13.83 2.35 -22.62
CA ALA A 103 14.29 3.67 -22.27
C ALA A 103 13.92 4.72 -23.33
N MET A 104 14.07 4.40 -24.63
CA MET A 104 13.72 5.32 -25.74
C MET A 104 12.25 5.78 -25.73
N GLY A 105 11.33 4.90 -25.34
CA GLY A 105 9.90 5.22 -25.32
C GLY A 105 9.46 6.04 -24.10
N VAL A 106 10.24 5.96 -23.02
CA VAL A 106 9.92 6.57 -21.73
C VAL A 106 10.59 7.94 -21.56
N ASP A 107 11.82 8.08 -22.06
CA ASP A 107 12.62 9.31 -21.88
C ASP A 107 12.20 10.45 -22.81
N ASP A 108 11.46 10.16 -23.90
CA ASP A 108 10.94 11.14 -24.87
C ASP A 108 9.51 10.76 -25.27
N ALA A 109 8.53 11.45 -24.68
CA ALA A 109 7.11 11.19 -24.95
C ALA A 109 6.76 11.37 -26.43
N LEU A 110 5.82 10.58 -26.92
CA LEU A 110 5.37 10.60 -28.31
C LEU A 110 4.95 12.01 -28.75
N GLU A 111 4.28 12.76 -27.90
CA GLU A 111 3.77 14.12 -28.13
C GLU A 111 4.89 15.16 -28.26
N GLY A 112 6.03 14.95 -27.58
CA GLY A 112 7.19 15.83 -27.57
C GLY A 112 8.16 15.61 -28.73
N ARG A 113 8.05 14.48 -29.44
CA ARG A 113 8.99 14.11 -30.51
C ARG A 113 8.97 15.11 -31.67
N GLY A 114 10.11 15.76 -31.83
CA GLY A 114 10.31 16.76 -32.93
C GLY A 114 9.84 18.17 -32.60
N VAL A 115 9.32 18.44 -31.41
CA VAL A 115 8.85 19.76 -30.94
C VAL A 115 9.77 20.36 -29.88
N GLY A 116 10.71 19.56 -29.33
CA GLY A 116 11.66 20.00 -28.31
C GLY A 116 11.10 20.09 -26.90
N ASP A 117 9.93 19.55 -26.68
CA ASP A 117 9.32 19.42 -25.35
C ASP A 117 9.77 18.09 -24.75
N MET A 118 10.59 18.14 -23.69
CA MET A 118 11.21 16.99 -23.03
C MET A 118 10.29 16.37 -21.96
N ASP A 119 9.01 16.16 -22.27
CA ASP A 119 8.10 15.47 -21.38
C ASP A 119 8.37 13.96 -21.38
N ILE A 120 8.26 13.32 -20.21
CA ILE A 120 8.43 11.87 -20.10
C ILE A 120 7.11 11.17 -20.44
N GLY A 121 7.18 10.13 -21.27
CA GLY A 121 6.06 9.24 -21.54
C GLY A 121 5.78 8.29 -20.37
N ALA A 122 4.58 7.73 -20.33
CA ALA A 122 4.26 6.68 -19.36
C ALA A 122 5.19 5.46 -19.56
N GLY A 123 5.71 4.91 -18.46
CA GLY A 123 6.67 3.81 -18.47
C GLY A 123 6.09 2.48 -18.95
N ASP A 124 4.78 2.33 -18.90
CA ASP A 124 4.03 1.17 -19.42
C ASP A 124 2.59 1.59 -19.72
N GLN A 125 1.89 0.74 -20.44
CA GLN A 125 0.44 0.79 -20.52
C GLN A 125 -0.17 0.30 -19.21
N GLY A 126 -1.35 0.80 -18.84
CA GLY A 126 -2.07 0.31 -17.68
C GLY A 126 -3.22 1.19 -17.26
N MET A 127 -4.01 0.69 -16.32
CA MET A 127 -5.06 1.44 -15.65
C MET A 127 -4.80 1.43 -14.14
N MET A 128 -4.94 2.57 -13.51
CA MET A 128 -4.67 2.79 -12.08
C MET A 128 -5.90 3.39 -11.44
N PHE A 129 -6.20 2.96 -10.22
CA PHE A 129 -7.37 3.38 -9.48
C PHE A 129 -7.01 4.08 -8.18
N GLY A 130 -7.79 5.11 -7.85
CA GLY A 130 -7.79 5.76 -6.56
C GLY A 130 -9.21 5.78 -5.99
N PHE A 131 -9.32 5.75 -4.67
CA PHE A 131 -10.60 5.75 -3.99
C PHE A 131 -10.56 6.56 -2.69
N ALA A 132 -11.68 7.14 -2.31
CA ALA A 132 -11.91 7.71 -0.99
C ALA A 132 -13.40 7.62 -0.64
N CYS A 133 -13.70 7.52 0.66
CA CYS A 133 -15.06 7.57 1.19
C CYS A 133 -15.08 8.21 2.58
N ASP A 134 -16.26 8.59 3.05
CA ASP A 134 -16.47 9.25 4.33
C ASP A 134 -16.70 8.29 5.52
N GLU A 135 -16.33 7.00 5.36
CA GLU A 135 -16.56 5.98 6.40
C GLU A 135 -15.62 6.10 7.59
N THR A 136 -14.41 6.64 7.39
CA THR A 136 -13.39 6.82 8.43
C THR A 136 -12.73 8.19 8.34
N PRO A 137 -12.11 8.70 9.42
CA PRO A 137 -11.41 9.99 9.39
C PRO A 137 -10.30 10.08 8.34
N GLU A 138 -9.62 8.99 8.05
CA GLU A 138 -8.61 8.85 7.00
C GLU A 138 -9.20 8.75 5.59
N MET A 139 -10.54 8.75 5.46
CA MET A 139 -11.28 8.60 4.20
C MET A 139 -10.98 7.28 3.49
N MET A 140 -10.97 6.21 4.25
CA MET A 140 -10.80 4.83 3.80
C MET A 140 -12.05 4.00 4.08
N PRO A 141 -12.29 2.92 3.32
CA PRO A 141 -13.31 1.93 3.69
C PRO A 141 -13.03 1.35 5.06
N MET A 142 -14.06 1.24 5.90
CA MET A 142 -13.91 0.82 7.29
C MET A 142 -13.28 -0.58 7.47
N PRO A 143 -13.61 -1.62 6.65
CA PRO A 143 -13.04 -2.95 6.87
C PRO A 143 -11.52 -2.98 6.74
N ILE A 144 -10.95 -2.35 5.70
CA ILE A 144 -9.50 -2.31 5.50
C ILE A 144 -8.82 -1.39 6.52
N ALA A 145 -9.42 -0.26 6.88
CA ALA A 145 -8.89 0.63 7.89
C ALA A 145 -8.73 -0.07 9.25
N LEU A 146 -9.76 -0.82 9.68
CA LEU A 146 -9.71 -1.58 10.93
C LEU A 146 -8.74 -2.76 10.84
N ALA A 147 -8.66 -3.46 9.70
CA ALA A 147 -7.71 -4.53 9.50
C ALA A 147 -6.25 -4.02 9.61
N HIS A 148 -5.94 -2.86 9.03
CA HIS A 148 -4.63 -2.22 9.17
C HIS A 148 -4.33 -1.78 10.61
N ARG A 149 -5.32 -1.21 11.33
CA ARG A 149 -5.14 -0.82 12.73
C ARG A 149 -4.80 -2.03 13.60
N ILE A 150 -5.44 -3.18 13.38
CA ILE A 150 -5.16 -4.42 14.12
C ILE A 150 -3.74 -4.91 13.82
N THR A 151 -3.32 -5.01 12.56
CA THR A 151 -1.96 -5.49 12.21
C THR A 151 -0.87 -4.54 12.68
N ARG A 152 -1.11 -3.23 12.63
CA ARG A 152 -0.19 -2.23 13.20
C ARG A 152 -0.08 -2.39 14.71
N ARG A 153 -1.20 -2.54 15.41
CA ARG A 153 -1.21 -2.74 16.86
C ARG A 153 -0.50 -4.03 17.29
N LEU A 154 -0.60 -5.11 16.49
CA LEU A 154 0.17 -6.33 16.71
C LEU A 154 1.67 -6.07 16.65
N SER A 155 2.13 -5.35 15.63
CA SER A 155 3.54 -5.00 15.47
C SER A 155 4.04 -4.08 16.60
N GLU A 156 3.24 -3.11 17.01
CA GLU A 156 3.53 -2.23 18.15
C GLU A 156 3.67 -3.03 19.45
N ALA A 157 2.72 -3.92 19.77
CA ALA A 157 2.74 -4.74 20.97
C ALA A 157 3.93 -5.70 21.03
N ARG A 158 4.39 -6.18 19.88
CA ARG A 158 5.59 -6.97 19.75
C ARG A 158 6.85 -6.12 19.96
N ARG A 159 6.98 -5.00 19.24
CA ARG A 159 8.18 -4.15 19.26
C ARG A 159 8.42 -3.47 20.61
N ASN A 160 7.36 -3.08 21.31
CA ASN A 160 7.47 -2.44 22.64
C ASN A 160 7.54 -3.45 23.81
N GLY A 161 7.48 -4.76 23.52
CA GLY A 161 7.59 -5.83 24.53
C GLY A 161 6.33 -6.03 25.38
N GLU A 162 5.18 -5.49 24.99
CA GLU A 162 3.91 -5.68 25.69
C GLU A 162 3.43 -7.15 25.61
N LEU A 163 3.67 -7.79 24.45
CA LEU A 163 3.39 -9.20 24.22
C LEU A 163 4.65 -9.88 23.68
N THR A 164 5.54 -10.31 24.58
CA THR A 164 6.88 -10.86 24.27
C THR A 164 6.85 -12.17 23.50
N TRP A 165 5.74 -12.89 23.54
CA TRP A 165 5.53 -14.14 22.82
C TRP A 165 5.11 -13.94 21.36
N LEU A 166 4.72 -12.72 20.94
CA LEU A 166 4.45 -12.41 19.54
C LEU A 166 5.67 -12.57 18.66
N ARG A 167 5.46 -13.08 17.46
CA ARG A 167 6.44 -13.16 16.38
C ARG A 167 6.05 -12.23 15.24
N PRO A 168 6.95 -11.95 14.27
CA PRO A 168 6.68 -10.91 13.26
C PRO A 168 5.52 -11.20 12.31
N ASP A 169 5.22 -12.47 12.00
CA ASP A 169 4.18 -12.85 11.04
C ASP A 169 2.78 -12.83 11.66
N GLY A 170 1.85 -12.27 10.92
CA GLY A 170 0.45 -12.23 11.35
C GLY A 170 -0.48 -11.66 10.29
N LYS A 171 -1.77 -11.98 10.44
CA LYS A 171 -2.85 -11.53 9.56
C LYS A 171 -4.04 -11.08 10.39
N SER A 172 -4.78 -10.11 9.88
CA SER A 172 -6.11 -9.74 10.39
C SER A 172 -7.13 -9.75 9.26
N GLN A 173 -8.36 -10.06 9.58
CA GLN A 173 -9.50 -9.93 8.67
C GLN A 173 -10.66 -9.34 9.46
N VAL A 174 -11.31 -8.32 8.91
CA VAL A 174 -12.44 -7.64 9.54
C VAL A 174 -13.64 -7.67 8.60
N THR A 175 -14.76 -8.15 9.13
CA THR A 175 -16.05 -8.16 8.44
C THR A 175 -16.96 -7.12 9.09
N ILE A 176 -17.45 -6.19 8.28
CA ILE A 176 -18.38 -5.12 8.68
C ILE A 176 -19.78 -5.42 8.16
N GLU A 177 -20.77 -5.28 9.02
CA GLU A 177 -22.18 -5.24 8.64
C GLU A 177 -22.53 -3.80 8.19
N TYR A 178 -23.14 -3.69 7.01
CA TYR A 178 -23.65 -2.44 6.45
C TYR A 178 -25.16 -2.44 6.38
N ASP A 179 -25.80 -1.29 6.63
CA ASP A 179 -27.16 -1.01 6.20
C ASP A 179 -27.14 -0.03 5.02
N GLY A 180 -27.51 -0.55 3.85
CA GLY A 180 -27.24 0.18 2.60
C GLY A 180 -25.73 0.35 2.42
N ASP A 181 -25.29 1.60 2.49
CA ASP A 181 -23.90 1.98 2.34
C ASP A 181 -23.24 2.51 3.63
N THR A 182 -23.97 2.44 4.74
CA THR A 182 -23.48 2.89 6.04
C THR A 182 -22.96 1.70 6.85
N PRO A 183 -21.68 1.73 7.30
CA PRO A 183 -21.18 0.72 8.21
C PRO A 183 -21.88 0.83 9.56
N VAL A 184 -22.34 -0.32 10.11
CA VAL A 184 -23.15 -0.35 11.33
C VAL A 184 -22.40 -0.98 12.49
N ARG A 185 -21.76 -2.13 12.26
CA ARG A 185 -21.06 -2.89 13.30
C ARG A 185 -20.00 -3.82 12.73
N VAL A 186 -19.09 -4.22 13.59
CA VAL A 186 -18.16 -5.32 13.30
C VAL A 186 -18.87 -6.64 13.54
N ASP A 187 -19.00 -7.45 12.49
CA ASP A 187 -19.60 -8.79 12.60
C ASP A 187 -18.57 -9.82 13.07
N THR A 188 -17.40 -9.84 12.42
CA THR A 188 -16.36 -10.84 12.71
C THR A 188 -14.96 -10.22 12.60
N VAL A 189 -14.11 -10.55 13.55
CA VAL A 189 -12.67 -10.28 13.51
C VAL A 189 -11.91 -11.60 13.53
N VAL A 190 -11.08 -11.85 12.54
CA VAL A 190 -10.15 -12.98 12.50
C VAL A 190 -8.72 -12.44 12.69
N VAL A 191 -7.97 -13.01 13.62
CA VAL A 191 -6.55 -12.72 13.81
C VAL A 191 -5.79 -14.05 13.83
N SER A 192 -4.82 -14.16 12.93
CA SER A 192 -3.84 -15.25 12.92
C SER A 192 -2.46 -14.65 13.14
N VAL A 193 -1.78 -15.04 14.21
CA VAL A 193 -0.50 -14.47 14.60
C VAL A 193 0.48 -15.54 15.03
N GLN A 194 1.70 -15.45 14.51
CA GLN A 194 2.80 -16.32 14.90
C GLN A 194 3.20 -16.03 16.36
N HIS A 195 3.41 -17.08 17.14
CA HIS A 195 3.70 -16.98 18.57
C HIS A 195 4.73 -17.97 19.07
N ALA A 196 5.27 -17.73 20.26
CA ALA A 196 6.17 -18.64 20.96
C ALA A 196 5.47 -19.98 21.30
N PRO A 197 6.18 -21.12 21.21
CA PRO A 197 5.57 -22.44 21.39
C PRO A 197 4.95 -22.67 22.78
N GLU A 198 5.43 -21.94 23.79
CA GLU A 198 5.04 -22.08 25.20
C GLU A 198 3.69 -21.39 25.51
N THR A 199 3.24 -20.49 24.64
CA THR A 199 2.01 -19.71 24.86
C THR A 199 0.78 -20.56 24.63
N SER A 200 -0.11 -20.67 25.61
CA SER A 200 -1.37 -21.39 25.47
C SER A 200 -2.34 -20.63 24.54
N HIS A 201 -3.24 -21.37 23.91
CA HIS A 201 -4.25 -20.77 23.05
C HIS A 201 -5.21 -19.84 23.81
N GLU A 202 -5.54 -20.19 25.07
CA GLU A 202 -6.42 -19.40 25.93
C GLU A 202 -5.78 -18.06 26.30
N GLU A 203 -4.52 -18.08 26.76
CA GLU A 203 -3.75 -16.88 27.07
C GLU A 203 -3.61 -15.97 25.84
N LEU A 204 -3.21 -16.56 24.69
CA LEU A 204 -3.06 -15.86 23.43
C LEU A 204 -4.39 -15.20 23.02
N SER A 205 -5.49 -15.93 23.03
CA SER A 205 -6.80 -15.43 22.60
C SER A 205 -7.28 -14.29 23.47
N ALA A 206 -7.18 -14.42 24.80
CA ALA A 206 -7.56 -13.36 25.72
C ALA A 206 -6.73 -12.10 25.53
N ALA A 207 -5.41 -12.24 25.37
CA ALA A 207 -4.50 -11.10 25.17
C ALA A 207 -4.74 -10.40 23.82
N ILE A 208 -4.97 -11.14 22.74
CA ILE A 208 -5.26 -10.56 21.42
C ILE A 208 -6.58 -9.79 21.43
N ILE A 209 -7.61 -10.30 22.07
CA ILE A 209 -8.90 -9.59 22.18
C ILE A 209 -8.70 -8.30 23.00
N ASP A 210 -8.16 -8.39 24.21
CA ASP A 210 -8.06 -7.26 25.14
C ASP A 210 -7.03 -6.18 24.68
N LYS A 211 -5.81 -6.61 24.34
CA LYS A 211 -4.68 -5.69 24.09
C LYS A 211 -4.54 -5.27 22.64
N ILE A 212 -5.11 -6.00 21.70
CA ILE A 212 -5.00 -5.69 20.27
C ILE A 212 -6.34 -5.23 19.72
N ILE A 213 -7.37 -6.10 19.69
CA ILE A 213 -8.65 -5.80 19.03
C ILE A 213 -9.37 -4.65 19.75
N CYS A 214 -9.56 -4.73 21.06
CA CYS A 214 -10.24 -3.67 21.83
C CYS A 214 -9.48 -2.33 21.86
N LYS A 215 -8.21 -2.30 21.44
CA LYS A 215 -7.44 -1.05 21.29
C LYS A 215 -7.45 -0.50 19.86
N ALA A 216 -7.63 -1.36 18.86
CA ALA A 216 -7.59 -0.99 17.45
C ALA A 216 -8.98 -0.70 16.86
N VAL A 217 -10.02 -1.33 17.40
CA VAL A 217 -11.41 -1.23 16.92
C VAL A 217 -12.22 -0.37 17.90
N PRO A 218 -12.95 0.66 17.42
CA PRO A 218 -13.85 1.45 18.26
C PRO A 218 -14.90 0.56 18.98
N THR A 219 -15.07 0.77 20.28
CA THR A 219 -15.92 -0.09 21.11
C THR A 219 -17.38 -0.02 20.69
N GLU A 220 -17.84 1.13 20.19
CA GLU A 220 -19.20 1.35 19.70
C GLU A 220 -19.55 0.55 18.44
N LEU A 221 -18.56 0.02 17.76
CA LEU A 221 -18.76 -0.85 16.59
C LEU A 221 -18.84 -2.34 16.97
N MET A 222 -18.55 -2.70 18.21
CA MET A 222 -18.58 -4.08 18.71
C MET A 222 -19.74 -4.29 19.68
N ASP A 223 -20.38 -5.44 19.60
CA ASP A 223 -21.47 -5.87 20.50
C ASP A 223 -21.32 -7.34 20.92
N GLU A 224 -22.29 -7.87 21.66
CA GLU A 224 -22.32 -9.24 22.14
C GLU A 224 -22.37 -10.30 21.01
N ASN A 225 -22.73 -9.89 19.79
CA ASN A 225 -22.79 -10.76 18.62
C ASN A 225 -21.51 -10.68 17.77
N THR A 226 -20.55 -9.82 18.13
CA THR A 226 -19.27 -9.72 17.44
C THR A 226 -18.45 -10.99 17.69
N ARG A 227 -18.05 -11.67 16.63
CA ARG A 227 -17.30 -12.92 16.70
C ARG A 227 -15.81 -12.67 16.61
N PHE A 228 -15.06 -13.29 17.51
CA PHE A 228 -13.59 -13.28 17.49
C PHE A 228 -13.04 -14.67 17.16
N LEU A 229 -12.28 -14.79 16.09
CA LEU A 229 -11.64 -16.02 15.64
C LEU A 229 -10.12 -15.83 15.72
N ILE A 230 -9.52 -16.25 16.82
CA ILE A 230 -8.09 -16.06 17.10
C ILE A 230 -7.35 -17.37 16.87
N ASN A 231 -6.36 -17.38 15.98
CA ASN A 231 -5.63 -18.58 15.58
C ASN A 231 -6.55 -19.79 15.45
N PRO A 232 -7.56 -19.78 14.56
CA PRO A 232 -8.60 -20.82 14.52
C PRO A 232 -8.05 -22.22 14.21
N THR A 233 -6.82 -22.34 13.70
CA THR A 233 -6.10 -23.62 13.56
C THR A 233 -5.48 -24.11 14.86
N GLY A 234 -5.55 -23.33 15.95
CA GLY A 234 -5.06 -23.64 17.29
C GLY A 234 -3.58 -23.27 17.51
N ARG A 235 -2.69 -23.48 16.56
CA ARG A 235 -1.26 -23.24 16.73
C ARG A 235 -0.64 -22.61 15.49
N PHE A 236 0.14 -21.53 15.70
CA PHE A 236 0.90 -20.86 14.63
C PHE A 236 2.31 -20.50 15.14
N THR A 237 3.19 -21.49 15.24
CA THR A 237 4.57 -21.31 15.70
C THR A 237 5.58 -21.28 14.55
N ILE A 238 5.26 -21.91 13.42
CA ILE A 238 6.04 -21.85 12.19
C ILE A 238 5.39 -20.81 11.29
N GLY A 239 6.08 -19.73 10.98
CA GLY A 239 5.61 -18.61 10.15
C GLY A 239 6.78 -17.92 9.46
N GLY A 240 6.48 -16.77 8.86
CA GLY A 240 7.43 -16.05 8.02
C GLY A 240 7.90 -16.88 6.82
N PRO A 241 9.10 -16.59 6.26
CA PRO A 241 9.61 -17.30 5.08
C PRO A 241 9.84 -18.81 5.28
N MET A 242 9.88 -19.29 6.53
CA MET A 242 9.93 -20.73 6.81
C MET A 242 8.56 -21.39 6.60
N GLY A 243 7.47 -20.67 6.84
CA GLY A 243 6.10 -21.18 6.73
C GLY A 243 5.53 -21.07 5.31
N ASP A 244 5.84 -19.99 4.62
CA ASP A 244 5.34 -19.70 3.26
C ASP A 244 6.34 -18.82 2.50
N SER A 245 6.36 -18.94 1.18
CA SER A 245 7.21 -18.11 0.32
C SER A 245 6.59 -16.73 0.12
N GLY A 246 7.44 -15.70 0.00
CA GLY A 246 7.04 -14.33 -0.28
C GLY A 246 7.55 -13.82 -1.62
N LEU A 247 6.79 -12.92 -2.23
CA LEU A 247 7.16 -12.17 -3.42
C LEU A 247 6.67 -10.73 -3.33
N THR A 248 7.45 -9.80 -3.90
CA THR A 248 7.02 -8.41 -4.09
C THR A 248 5.73 -8.35 -4.92
N GLY A 249 4.78 -7.51 -4.50
CA GLY A 249 3.56 -7.25 -5.26
C GLY A 249 2.48 -8.33 -5.15
N ARG A 250 2.52 -9.19 -4.14
CA ARG A 250 1.47 -10.20 -3.91
C ARG A 250 0.42 -9.81 -2.86
N LYS A 251 0.50 -8.59 -2.33
CA LYS A 251 -0.47 -8.04 -1.36
C LYS A 251 -1.09 -6.72 -1.84
N ILE A 252 -1.29 -6.60 -3.17
CA ILE A 252 -1.76 -5.37 -3.82
C ILE A 252 -3.13 -4.88 -3.33
N ILE A 253 -3.99 -5.79 -2.90
CA ILE A 253 -5.32 -5.46 -2.36
C ILE A 253 -5.20 -4.98 -0.91
N VAL A 254 -4.29 -5.57 -0.11
CA VAL A 254 -3.91 -5.07 1.22
C VAL A 254 -3.27 -3.69 1.12
N ASP A 255 -2.43 -3.47 0.12
CA ASP A 255 -1.74 -2.19 -0.11
C ASP A 255 -2.69 -1.04 -0.46
N THR A 256 -3.90 -1.34 -0.93
CA THR A 256 -4.86 -0.37 -1.45
C THR A 256 -6.14 -0.31 -0.59
N TYR A 257 -7.26 -0.82 -1.08
CA TYR A 257 -8.58 -0.57 -0.47
C TYR A 257 -9.26 -1.84 0.07
N GLY A 258 -8.54 -2.96 0.22
CA GLY A 258 -9.08 -4.20 0.78
C GLY A 258 -10.19 -4.83 -0.06
N GLY A 259 -10.21 -4.59 -1.36
CA GLY A 259 -11.23 -5.10 -2.28
C GLY A 259 -12.50 -4.23 -2.37
N TYR A 260 -12.55 -3.09 -1.67
CA TYR A 260 -13.71 -2.20 -1.69
C TYR A 260 -13.80 -1.38 -2.99
N ALA A 261 -12.68 -1.01 -3.58
CA ALA A 261 -12.55 -0.33 -4.85
C ALA A 261 -11.88 -1.23 -5.90
N ARG A 262 -11.97 -0.83 -7.17
CA ARG A 262 -11.27 -1.48 -8.28
C ARG A 262 -9.76 -1.39 -8.10
N HIS A 263 -9.03 -2.28 -8.78
CA HIS A 263 -7.57 -2.31 -8.81
C HIS A 263 -7.10 -2.63 -10.24
N GLY A 264 -6.08 -1.91 -10.72
CA GLY A 264 -5.54 -2.10 -12.07
C GLY A 264 -4.60 -3.29 -12.22
N GLY A 265 -4.17 -3.91 -11.11
CA GLY A 265 -3.28 -5.08 -11.09
C GLY A 265 -1.81 -4.76 -10.88
N GLY A 266 -1.37 -3.49 -11.00
CA GLY A 266 0.02 -3.08 -10.81
C GLY A 266 0.44 -3.07 -9.34
N ALA A 267 1.60 -3.68 -9.03
CA ALA A 267 2.24 -3.58 -7.73
C ALA A 267 2.97 -2.24 -7.57
N PHE A 268 3.09 -1.75 -6.33
CA PHE A 268 3.78 -0.49 -6.02
C PHE A 268 5.24 -0.67 -5.65
N SER A 269 5.51 -1.57 -4.69
CA SER A 269 6.84 -1.73 -4.10
C SER A 269 7.92 -2.06 -5.13
N GLY A 270 9.10 -1.47 -4.95
CA GLY A 270 10.25 -1.64 -5.81
C GLY A 270 10.24 -0.81 -7.10
N LYS A 271 9.19 -0.04 -7.36
CA LYS A 271 9.05 0.79 -8.57
C LYS A 271 9.35 2.26 -8.28
N ASP A 272 10.23 2.88 -9.07
CA ASP A 272 10.47 4.32 -9.02
C ASP A 272 9.26 5.12 -9.55
N PRO A 273 9.14 6.43 -9.25
CA PRO A 273 7.94 7.20 -9.55
C PRO A 273 7.64 7.43 -11.03
N THR A 274 8.50 7.03 -11.95
CA THR A 274 8.19 7.06 -13.41
C THR A 274 7.25 5.93 -13.82
N LYS A 275 7.07 4.90 -12.98
CA LYS A 275 6.14 3.80 -13.20
C LYS A 275 4.74 4.23 -12.78
N GLY A 276 3.83 4.34 -13.76
CA GLY A 276 2.44 4.76 -13.57
C GLY A 276 1.67 3.88 -12.58
N ASP A 277 1.95 2.58 -12.52
CA ASP A 277 1.37 1.66 -11.54
C ASP A 277 1.40 2.24 -10.12
N ARG A 278 2.48 2.89 -9.74
CA ARG A 278 2.65 3.52 -8.43
C ARG A 278 2.22 4.98 -8.44
N SER A 279 2.83 5.82 -9.24
CA SER A 279 2.64 7.27 -9.20
C SER A 279 1.23 7.70 -9.57
N ALA A 280 0.63 7.11 -10.62
CA ALA A 280 -0.74 7.44 -11.02
C ALA A 280 -1.78 6.88 -10.04
N ALA A 281 -1.55 5.73 -9.40
CA ALA A 281 -2.40 5.25 -8.32
C ALA A 281 -2.38 6.20 -7.10
N TYR A 282 -1.22 6.76 -6.76
CA TYR A 282 -1.10 7.77 -5.70
C TYR A 282 -1.79 9.08 -6.08
N ALA A 283 -1.64 9.54 -7.34
CA ALA A 283 -2.36 10.71 -7.83
C ALA A 283 -3.89 10.49 -7.82
N ALA A 284 -4.35 9.33 -8.26
CA ALA A 284 -5.77 8.99 -8.24
C ALA A 284 -6.33 8.97 -6.80
N ARG A 285 -5.57 8.45 -5.82
CA ARG A 285 -5.92 8.55 -4.38
C ARG A 285 -5.98 10.01 -3.92
N TYR A 286 -5.00 10.81 -4.25
CA TYR A 286 -4.94 12.22 -3.89
C TYR A 286 -6.16 12.99 -4.41
N ILE A 287 -6.54 12.77 -5.67
CA ILE A 287 -7.70 13.40 -6.31
C ILE A 287 -8.99 12.94 -5.60
N ALA A 288 -9.21 11.63 -5.46
CA ALA A 288 -10.40 11.09 -4.83
C ALA A 288 -10.57 11.60 -3.40
N LYS A 289 -9.47 11.64 -2.62
CA LYS A 289 -9.49 12.14 -1.25
C LYS A 289 -9.83 13.62 -1.16
N ASN A 290 -9.29 14.46 -2.04
CA ASN A 290 -9.61 15.89 -2.09
C ASN A 290 -11.06 16.14 -2.51
N ILE A 291 -11.63 15.35 -3.43
CA ILE A 291 -13.06 15.46 -3.82
C ILE A 291 -13.95 15.14 -2.61
N VAL A 292 -13.68 14.07 -1.87
CA VAL A 292 -14.46 13.70 -0.67
C VAL A 292 -14.27 14.74 0.43
N ALA A 293 -13.05 15.18 0.70
CA ALA A 293 -12.75 16.22 1.68
C ALA A 293 -13.40 17.57 1.35
N ALA A 294 -13.55 17.90 0.07
CA ALA A 294 -14.27 19.07 -0.39
C ALA A 294 -15.80 18.97 -0.17
N GLY A 295 -16.32 17.81 0.20
CA GLY A 295 -17.76 17.56 0.33
C GLY A 295 -18.48 17.45 -1.01
N LEU A 296 -17.74 17.24 -2.11
CA LEU A 296 -18.33 17.13 -3.46
C LEU A 296 -18.92 15.74 -3.72
N ALA A 297 -18.51 14.74 -2.95
CA ALA A 297 -19.08 13.39 -2.94
C ALA A 297 -18.82 12.72 -1.58
N LYS A 298 -19.63 11.71 -1.21
CA LYS A 298 -19.34 10.83 -0.05
C LYS A 298 -18.39 9.71 -0.42
N ARG A 299 -18.35 9.34 -1.70
CA ARG A 299 -17.47 8.32 -2.27
C ARG A 299 -16.98 8.81 -3.61
N CYS A 300 -15.75 8.53 -3.93
CA CYS A 300 -15.18 8.87 -5.22
C CYS A 300 -14.15 7.82 -5.62
N GLU A 301 -14.34 7.21 -6.78
CA GLU A 301 -13.35 6.39 -7.47
C GLU A 301 -12.82 7.15 -8.69
N ILE A 302 -11.51 7.13 -8.86
CA ILE A 302 -10.81 7.72 -10.00
C ILE A 302 -10.10 6.59 -10.75
N GLU A 303 -10.29 6.52 -12.07
CA GLU A 303 -9.48 5.70 -12.96
C GLU A 303 -8.63 6.60 -13.86
N LEU A 304 -7.35 6.28 -13.95
CA LEU A 304 -6.41 6.84 -14.92
C LEU A 304 -5.85 5.70 -15.78
N ALA A 305 -5.87 5.86 -17.09
CA ALA A 305 -5.26 4.88 -17.99
C ALA A 305 -4.23 5.55 -18.89
N TYR A 306 -3.13 4.83 -19.15
CA TYR A 306 -2.02 5.31 -19.98
C TYR A 306 -1.66 4.29 -21.06
N ALA A 307 -1.08 4.80 -22.15
CA ALA A 307 -0.36 4.01 -23.14
C ALA A 307 1.15 4.23 -22.96
N ILE A 308 1.95 3.19 -23.18
CA ILE A 308 3.41 3.29 -23.08
C ILE A 308 3.95 4.39 -23.99
N GLY A 309 4.84 5.23 -23.46
CA GLY A 309 5.48 6.32 -24.22
C GLY A 309 4.57 7.52 -24.50
N VAL A 310 3.36 7.57 -23.96
CA VAL A 310 2.42 8.71 -24.09
C VAL A 310 2.36 9.45 -22.77
N ALA A 311 2.45 10.79 -22.79
CA ALA A 311 2.45 11.59 -21.57
C ALA A 311 1.03 11.79 -21.01
N HIS A 312 0.06 12.11 -21.89
CA HIS A 312 -1.31 12.33 -21.44
C HIS A 312 -2.05 11.01 -21.19
N PRO A 313 -2.89 10.91 -20.13
CA PRO A 313 -3.74 9.75 -19.95
C PRO A 313 -4.67 9.55 -21.14
N VAL A 314 -4.86 8.31 -21.57
CA VAL A 314 -5.82 7.96 -22.65
C VAL A 314 -7.26 8.00 -22.17
N SER A 315 -7.47 7.90 -20.85
CA SER A 315 -8.80 8.10 -20.23
C SER A 315 -8.67 8.53 -18.76
N LEU A 316 -9.64 9.36 -18.35
CA LEU A 316 -9.94 9.69 -16.97
C LEU A 316 -11.40 9.34 -16.70
N LEU A 317 -11.68 8.53 -15.70
CA LEU A 317 -13.03 8.29 -15.18
C LEU A 317 -13.13 8.83 -13.76
N VAL A 318 -14.20 9.56 -13.48
CA VAL A 318 -14.63 9.90 -12.12
C VAL A 318 -15.97 9.22 -11.87
N ASP A 319 -16.07 8.43 -10.81
CA ASP A 319 -17.31 7.74 -10.41
C ASP A 319 -17.57 8.02 -8.93
N THR A 320 -18.58 8.86 -8.68
CA THR A 320 -19.03 9.17 -7.30
C THR A 320 -20.03 8.17 -6.76
N GLN A 321 -20.34 7.11 -7.49
CA GLN A 321 -21.32 6.09 -7.13
C GLN A 321 -22.69 6.70 -6.76
N GLY A 322 -23.07 7.78 -7.45
CA GLY A 322 -24.33 8.49 -7.23
C GLY A 322 -24.37 9.37 -5.99
N THR A 323 -23.24 9.61 -5.32
CA THR A 323 -23.15 10.48 -4.13
C THR A 323 -22.66 11.89 -4.43
N GLY A 324 -22.35 12.20 -5.69
CA GLY A 324 -21.86 13.50 -6.14
C GLY A 324 -22.87 14.62 -5.99
N VAL A 325 -22.43 15.81 -5.56
CA VAL A 325 -23.27 17.01 -5.51
C VAL A 325 -23.36 17.72 -6.87
N ILE A 326 -22.46 17.38 -7.79
CA ILE A 326 -22.46 17.73 -9.20
C ILE A 326 -22.25 16.47 -10.03
N SER A 327 -22.44 16.53 -11.35
CA SER A 327 -22.28 15.33 -12.20
C SER A 327 -20.82 14.87 -12.28
N ASP A 328 -20.62 13.58 -12.48
CA ASP A 328 -19.31 12.96 -12.62
C ASP A 328 -18.53 13.54 -13.82
N GLU A 329 -19.23 13.87 -14.93
CA GLU A 329 -18.61 14.53 -16.09
C GLU A 329 -18.08 15.93 -15.75
N LYS A 330 -18.82 16.70 -14.93
CA LYS A 330 -18.35 18.02 -14.49
C LYS A 330 -17.16 17.89 -13.53
N LEU A 331 -17.17 16.89 -12.65
CA LEU A 331 -16.03 16.58 -11.78
C LEU A 331 -14.80 16.19 -12.60
N ALA A 332 -14.94 15.35 -13.62
CA ALA A 332 -13.84 14.96 -14.50
C ALA A 332 -13.19 16.18 -15.17
N GLN A 333 -14.01 17.10 -15.72
CA GLN A 333 -13.52 18.36 -16.33
C GLN A 333 -12.79 19.27 -15.32
N ILE A 334 -13.22 19.27 -14.07
CA ILE A 334 -12.55 20.02 -12.99
C ILE A 334 -11.20 19.36 -12.65
N VAL A 335 -11.18 18.04 -12.56
CA VAL A 335 -9.95 17.29 -12.31
C VAL A 335 -8.90 17.54 -13.39
N GLU A 336 -9.27 17.47 -14.67
CA GLU A 336 -8.36 17.75 -15.80
C GLU A 336 -7.77 19.17 -15.76
N LYS A 337 -8.50 20.13 -15.20
CA LYS A 337 -8.04 21.53 -15.10
C LYS A 337 -7.14 21.79 -13.89
N LEU A 338 -7.37 21.10 -12.79
CA LEU A 338 -6.70 21.38 -11.51
C LEU A 338 -5.50 20.47 -11.23
N PHE A 339 -5.40 19.33 -11.92
CA PHE A 339 -4.36 18.33 -11.68
C PHE A 339 -3.60 18.04 -12.98
N ASP A 340 -2.29 18.12 -12.92
CA ASP A 340 -1.46 17.68 -14.03
C ASP A 340 -1.30 16.15 -13.95
N LEU A 341 -1.98 15.46 -14.85
CA LEU A 341 -2.05 14.00 -14.88
C LEU A 341 -0.94 13.36 -15.74
N ARG A 342 -0.03 14.16 -16.31
CA ARG A 342 1.16 13.64 -17.01
C ARG A 342 2.12 13.01 -15.97
N PRO A 343 2.89 11.97 -16.31
CA PRO A 343 3.85 11.35 -15.39
C PRO A 343 4.78 12.37 -14.70
N ALA A 344 5.36 13.32 -15.44
CA ALA A 344 6.18 14.38 -14.87
C ALA A 344 5.39 15.28 -13.91
N GLY A 345 4.18 15.69 -14.30
CA GLY A 345 3.29 16.52 -13.48
C GLY A 345 2.90 15.84 -12.16
N ILE A 346 2.60 14.55 -12.19
CA ILE A 346 2.30 13.76 -10.98
C ILE A 346 3.53 13.70 -10.05
N ILE A 347 4.71 13.42 -10.61
CA ILE A 347 5.96 13.33 -9.84
C ILE A 347 6.25 14.66 -9.14
N ASP A 348 6.10 15.78 -9.83
CA ASP A 348 6.33 17.12 -9.29
C ASP A 348 5.26 17.51 -8.26
N MET A 349 3.98 17.32 -8.59
CA MET A 349 2.84 17.64 -7.73
C MET A 349 2.92 16.93 -6.38
N LEU A 350 3.32 15.66 -6.37
CA LEU A 350 3.43 14.85 -5.17
C LEU A 350 4.87 14.76 -4.62
N ASN A 351 5.84 15.41 -5.26
CA ASN A 351 7.26 15.40 -4.87
C ASN A 351 7.78 13.97 -4.59
N LEU A 352 7.68 13.10 -5.60
CA LEU A 352 7.90 11.66 -5.46
C LEU A 352 9.37 11.24 -5.61
N ARG A 353 10.30 12.10 -6.06
CA ARG A 353 11.72 11.76 -6.24
C ARG A 353 12.52 11.86 -4.95
N ARG A 354 12.09 11.14 -3.91
CA ARG A 354 12.73 11.14 -2.59
C ARG A 354 12.51 9.80 -1.88
N PRO A 355 13.33 9.45 -0.89
CA PRO A 355 13.25 8.17 -0.20
C PRO A 355 12.09 8.15 0.83
N ILE A 356 10.88 7.83 0.37
CA ILE A 356 9.66 7.81 1.20
C ILE A 356 8.90 6.48 1.10
N TYR A 357 9.46 5.48 0.45
CA TYR A 357 8.73 4.31 -0.01
C TYR A 357 8.75 3.13 0.96
N ARG A 358 9.88 2.81 1.59
CA ARG A 358 9.97 1.70 2.57
C ARG A 358 8.91 1.80 3.66
N GLN A 359 8.65 3.00 4.17
CA GLN A 359 7.66 3.21 5.22
C GLN A 359 6.21 2.92 4.79
N THR A 360 5.93 2.86 3.48
CA THR A 360 4.60 2.55 2.93
C THR A 360 4.42 1.05 2.66
N ALA A 361 5.48 0.28 2.62
CA ALA A 361 5.48 -1.11 2.20
C ALA A 361 4.81 -2.09 3.20
N ALA A 362 4.35 -1.59 4.36
CA ALA A 362 3.55 -2.34 5.33
C ALA A 362 2.38 -1.49 5.83
N PHE A 363 1.27 -2.15 6.20
CA PHE A 363 0.05 -1.53 6.75
C PHE A 363 -0.70 -0.61 5.77
N GLY A 364 -0.57 -0.85 4.46
CA GLY A 364 -1.22 -0.11 3.39
C GLY A 364 -0.49 1.17 2.97
N HIS A 365 -0.68 1.55 1.71
CA HIS A 365 -0.12 2.77 1.12
C HIS A 365 -1.06 3.96 1.29
N PHE A 366 -2.33 3.73 1.61
CA PHE A 366 -3.37 4.74 1.74
C PHE A 366 -3.97 4.79 3.14
N GLY A 367 -4.53 5.97 3.49
CA GLY A 367 -5.15 6.18 4.80
C GLY A 367 -4.14 6.22 5.96
N ARG A 368 -2.88 6.49 5.67
CA ARG A 368 -1.81 6.59 6.68
C ARG A 368 -1.85 7.95 7.35
N THR A 369 -2.07 7.96 8.66
CA THR A 369 -2.06 9.18 9.50
C THR A 369 -0.84 9.27 10.41
N ASP A 370 -0.03 8.23 10.42
CA ASP A 370 1.18 8.08 11.23
C ASP A 370 2.44 8.58 10.52
N ILE A 371 2.39 8.80 9.21
CA ILE A 371 3.48 9.31 8.36
C ILE A 371 2.97 10.39 7.42
N ASP A 372 3.85 11.34 7.05
CA ASP A 372 3.51 12.41 6.09
C ASP A 372 3.67 11.93 4.65
N LEU A 373 2.56 11.61 4.01
CA LEU A 373 2.51 11.18 2.62
C LEU A 373 1.83 12.24 1.75
N PRO A 374 2.45 12.67 0.64
CA PRO A 374 1.91 13.73 -0.21
C PRO A 374 0.51 13.43 -0.75
N TRP A 375 0.23 12.18 -1.12
CA TRP A 375 -1.06 11.75 -1.67
C TRP A 375 -2.19 11.65 -0.63
N GLU A 376 -1.88 11.84 0.65
CA GLU A 376 -2.87 11.92 1.72
C GLU A 376 -3.25 13.36 2.11
N ARG A 377 -2.63 14.37 1.50
CA ARG A 377 -2.93 15.78 1.74
C ARG A 377 -4.27 16.18 1.14
N VAL A 378 -4.94 17.15 1.77
CA VAL A 378 -6.26 17.69 1.37
C VAL A 378 -6.17 19.18 1.03
N ASP A 379 -5.13 19.60 0.36
CA ASP A 379 -4.76 20.97 0.03
C ASP A 379 -5.41 21.53 -1.26
N LYS A 380 -6.24 20.72 -1.95
CA LYS A 380 -7.01 21.13 -3.14
C LYS A 380 -8.48 21.42 -2.85
N VAL A 381 -8.92 21.31 -1.60
CA VAL A 381 -10.33 21.45 -1.19
C VAL A 381 -10.93 22.78 -1.65
N ASP A 382 -10.26 23.91 -1.37
CA ASP A 382 -10.78 25.23 -1.72
C ASP A 382 -10.84 25.44 -3.24
N ALA A 383 -9.82 24.98 -3.98
CA ALA A 383 -9.79 25.05 -5.44
C ALA A 383 -10.90 24.21 -6.08
N LEU A 384 -11.17 23.01 -5.54
CA LEU A 384 -12.24 22.14 -6.01
C LEU A 384 -13.62 22.76 -5.75
N ARG A 385 -13.87 23.31 -4.55
CA ARG A 385 -15.12 24.00 -4.22
C ARG A 385 -15.35 25.21 -5.13
N ALA A 386 -14.32 26.03 -5.33
CA ALA A 386 -14.42 27.20 -6.22
C ALA A 386 -14.73 26.80 -7.67
N ALA A 387 -14.08 25.75 -8.20
CA ALA A 387 -14.33 25.26 -9.53
C ALA A 387 -15.71 24.61 -9.68
N ALA A 388 -16.19 23.95 -8.64
CA ALA A 388 -17.54 23.35 -8.59
C ALA A 388 -18.65 24.39 -8.40
N GLN A 389 -18.31 25.59 -7.94
CA GLN A 389 -19.26 26.67 -7.58
C GLN A 389 -20.18 26.26 -6.40
N VAL A 390 -19.63 25.58 -5.41
CA VAL A 390 -20.32 25.07 -4.21
C VAL A 390 -19.65 25.62 -2.94
#